data_a2777e969a708b37a260a541b60c34cf
#
_entry.id   a2777e969a708b37a260a541b60c34cf
#
_cell.length_a   1.000
_cell.length_b   1.000
_cell.length_c   1.000
_cell.angle_alpha   90.00
_cell.angle_beta   90.00
_cell.angle_gamma   90.00
#
_symmetry.space_group_name_H-M   'P 1'
#
loop_
_entity.id
_entity.type
_entity.pdbx_description
1 polymer ?
#
loop_
_entity_poly.entity_id
_entity_poly.type
_entity_poly.pdbx_seq_one_letter_code
_entity_poly.pdbx_strand_id
1 'polypeptide(L)'
;IFFFILVCIGLFGFSYFYSEKRNKKPYYTYGNKGSHKKVGLIFGMAVFIFIDMAITVQSNNDLVNTFFNFPKGKEVVRVQIMGQQWLWKFRYPGADNVFNTDDDIVTINDLRLPIDKKVVVQLTSKDVIHSFYLPNVHQKRDAMPGRLSRMWFELKKTGEYDIACAEMCGTHHYIMKAKLTVYTQDEYSEWLSRANNIALAENDPEDLDRYWGWKWEE
;
A
#
# COMPACT_ATOMS: atom_id res chain seq x y z
N ILE A 1 -7.09 -22.90 -2.01
CA ILE A 1 -7.66 -24.17 -1.52
C ILE A 1 -8.03 -25.09 -2.69
N PHE A 2 -8.84 -24.65 -3.67
CA PHE A 2 -9.30 -25.46 -4.80
C PHE A 2 -8.15 -26.11 -5.61
N PHE A 3 -7.16 -25.32 -6.02
CA PHE A 3 -5.99 -25.84 -6.74
C PHE A 3 -5.15 -26.79 -5.91
N PHE A 4 -5.00 -26.52 -4.62
CA PHE A 4 -4.31 -27.43 -3.71
C PHE A 4 -5.00 -28.81 -3.65
N ILE A 5 -6.31 -28.83 -3.53
CA ILE A 5 -7.10 -30.08 -3.54
C ILE A 5 -6.92 -30.82 -4.87
N LEU A 6 -6.98 -30.10 -6.00
CA LEU A 6 -6.75 -30.71 -7.33
C LEU A 6 -5.36 -31.36 -7.45
N VAL A 7 -4.33 -30.67 -6.98
CA VAL A 7 -2.96 -31.22 -6.97
C VAL A 7 -2.88 -32.45 -6.07
N CYS A 8 -3.47 -32.41 -4.87
CA CYS A 8 -3.51 -33.56 -3.97
C CYS A 8 -4.26 -34.77 -4.61
N ILE A 9 -5.42 -34.53 -5.21
CA ILE A 9 -6.17 -35.58 -5.94
C ILE A 9 -5.30 -36.17 -7.06
N GLY A 10 -4.62 -35.32 -7.83
CA GLY A 10 -3.70 -35.76 -8.88
C GLY A 10 -2.58 -36.64 -8.34
N LEU A 11 -1.86 -36.17 -7.31
CA LEU A 11 -0.74 -36.90 -6.70
C LEU A 11 -1.18 -38.22 -6.10
N PHE A 12 -2.26 -38.24 -5.31
CA PHE A 12 -2.78 -39.49 -4.71
C PHE A 12 -3.35 -40.41 -5.79
N GLY A 13 -4.03 -39.88 -6.80
CA GLY A 13 -4.52 -40.63 -7.94
C GLY A 13 -3.37 -41.30 -8.70
N PHE A 14 -2.34 -40.56 -9.05
CA PHE A 14 -1.15 -41.12 -9.70
C PHE A 14 -0.48 -42.18 -8.84
N SER A 15 -0.27 -41.92 -7.55
CA SER A 15 0.32 -42.89 -6.62
C SER A 15 -0.50 -44.16 -6.50
N TYR A 16 -1.82 -44.04 -6.51
CA TYR A 16 -2.72 -45.18 -6.44
C TYR A 16 -2.73 -46.03 -7.73
N PHE A 17 -2.87 -45.38 -8.90
CA PHE A 17 -2.94 -46.09 -10.18
C PHE A 17 -1.61 -46.68 -10.61
N TYR A 18 -0.50 -46.06 -10.26
CA TYR A 18 0.86 -46.52 -10.61
C TYR A 18 1.58 -47.22 -9.46
N SER A 19 0.85 -47.64 -8.42
CA SER A 19 1.42 -48.38 -7.33
C SER A 19 1.93 -49.79 -7.77
N GLU A 20 2.98 -50.26 -7.13
CA GLU A 20 3.62 -51.55 -7.42
C GLU A 20 2.63 -52.74 -7.40
N LYS A 21 1.61 -52.67 -6.53
CA LYS A 21 0.56 -53.68 -6.46
C LYS A 21 -0.30 -53.81 -7.72
N ARG A 22 -0.41 -52.72 -8.48
CA ARG A 22 -1.23 -52.64 -9.70
C ARG A 22 -0.43 -52.72 -10.98
N ASN A 23 0.78 -52.18 -11.01
CA ASN A 23 1.68 -52.17 -12.17
C ASN A 23 2.89 -53.09 -11.87
N LYS A 24 2.84 -54.30 -12.35
CA LYS A 24 3.88 -55.32 -12.11
C LYS A 24 5.23 -55.06 -12.76
N LYS A 25 5.33 -54.10 -13.65
CA LYS A 25 6.60 -53.69 -14.30
C LYS A 25 6.68 -52.15 -14.38
N PRO A 26 7.57 -51.53 -13.61
CA PRO A 26 7.84 -50.10 -13.75
C PRO A 26 8.40 -49.82 -15.13
N TYR A 27 7.90 -48.77 -15.73
CA TYR A 27 8.34 -48.33 -17.06
C TYR A 27 9.12 -47.05 -16.89
N TYR A 28 10.35 -47.06 -17.30
CA TYR A 28 11.22 -45.86 -17.25
C TYR A 28 11.20 -45.13 -18.59
N THR A 29 10.96 -43.83 -18.57
CA THR A 29 11.00 -42.99 -19.79
C THR A 29 11.84 -41.75 -19.56
N TYR A 30 12.70 -41.45 -20.51
CA TYR A 30 13.47 -40.20 -20.52
C TYR A 30 12.66 -39.01 -21.09
N GLY A 31 11.38 -39.19 -21.39
CA GLY A 31 10.54 -38.15 -22.02
C GLY A 31 10.93 -37.78 -23.44
N ASN A 32 11.81 -38.59 -24.11
CA ASN A 32 12.34 -38.28 -25.42
C ASN A 32 11.45 -38.72 -26.59
N LYS A 33 10.38 -39.47 -26.32
CA LYS A 33 9.40 -39.81 -27.37
C LYS A 33 8.70 -38.54 -27.87
N GLY A 34 8.49 -38.42 -29.17
CA GLY A 34 7.90 -37.23 -29.80
C GLY A 34 6.52 -36.85 -29.24
N SER A 35 5.72 -37.86 -28.83
CA SER A 35 4.42 -37.63 -28.17
C SER A 35 4.58 -36.96 -26.80
N HIS A 36 5.55 -37.37 -25.97
CA HIS A 36 5.81 -36.77 -24.68
C HIS A 36 6.28 -35.32 -24.79
N LYS A 37 7.15 -35.04 -25.77
CA LYS A 37 7.60 -33.67 -26.08
C LYS A 37 6.44 -32.79 -26.50
N LYS A 38 5.54 -33.28 -27.36
CA LYS A 38 4.34 -32.53 -27.79
C LYS A 38 3.40 -32.26 -26.66
N VAL A 39 3.10 -33.25 -25.80
CA VAL A 39 2.22 -33.07 -24.63
C VAL A 39 2.82 -32.09 -23.65
N GLY A 40 4.11 -32.20 -23.35
CA GLY A 40 4.80 -31.24 -22.48
C GLY A 40 4.77 -29.80 -23.03
N LEU A 41 5.01 -29.66 -24.34
CA LEU A 41 4.95 -28.36 -25.00
C LEU A 41 3.53 -27.76 -24.96
N ILE A 42 2.51 -28.55 -25.35
CA ILE A 42 1.11 -28.09 -25.33
C ILE A 42 0.67 -27.70 -23.91
N PHE A 43 1.00 -28.51 -22.90
CA PHE A 43 0.69 -28.23 -21.51
C PHE A 43 1.40 -26.95 -21.03
N GLY A 44 2.71 -26.82 -21.29
CA GLY A 44 3.47 -25.63 -20.92
C GLY A 44 2.94 -24.36 -21.61
N MET A 45 2.61 -24.43 -22.88
CA MET A 45 1.98 -23.30 -23.60
C MET A 45 0.60 -22.98 -23.06
N ALA A 46 -0.21 -23.97 -22.71
CA ALA A 46 -1.53 -23.75 -22.15
C ALA A 46 -1.43 -23.06 -20.77
N VAL A 47 -0.53 -23.51 -19.90
CA VAL A 47 -0.26 -22.87 -18.61
C VAL A 47 0.17 -21.43 -18.82
N PHE A 48 1.15 -21.19 -19.70
CA PHE A 48 1.65 -19.84 -19.99
C PHE A 48 0.54 -18.92 -20.52
N ILE A 49 -0.26 -19.37 -21.49
CA ILE A 49 -1.28 -18.53 -22.12
C ILE A 49 -2.45 -18.26 -21.16
N PHE A 50 -2.95 -19.28 -20.47
CA PHE A 50 -4.17 -19.14 -19.68
C PHE A 50 -3.93 -18.68 -18.24
N ILE A 51 -2.77 -18.94 -17.67
CA ILE A 51 -2.45 -18.59 -16.29
C ILE A 51 -1.50 -17.40 -16.24
N ASP A 52 -0.30 -17.54 -16.78
CA ASP A 52 0.73 -16.50 -16.60
C ASP A 52 0.37 -15.21 -17.34
N MET A 53 -0.18 -15.30 -18.54
CA MET A 53 -0.62 -14.10 -19.27
C MET A 53 -1.81 -13.42 -18.60
N ALA A 54 -2.77 -14.18 -18.09
CA ALA A 54 -3.89 -13.61 -17.35
C ALA A 54 -3.43 -12.90 -16.07
N ILE A 55 -2.54 -13.52 -15.30
CA ILE A 55 -1.94 -12.91 -14.10
C ILE A 55 -1.12 -11.67 -14.48
N THR A 56 -0.34 -11.73 -15.55
CA THR A 56 0.48 -10.60 -16.01
C THR A 56 -0.38 -9.40 -16.39
N VAL A 57 -1.46 -9.62 -17.15
CA VAL A 57 -2.39 -8.53 -17.52
C VAL A 57 -3.05 -7.92 -16.30
N GLN A 58 -3.54 -8.75 -15.37
CA GLN A 58 -4.17 -8.25 -14.15
C GLN A 58 -3.15 -7.49 -13.28
N SER A 59 -1.97 -8.04 -13.06
CA SER A 59 -0.91 -7.41 -12.27
C SER A 59 -0.45 -6.08 -12.87
N ASN A 60 -0.37 -6.00 -14.21
CA ASN A 60 -0.03 -4.74 -14.87
C ASN A 60 -1.13 -3.69 -14.70
N ASN A 61 -2.40 -4.06 -14.80
CA ASN A 61 -3.50 -3.15 -14.54
C ASN A 61 -3.49 -2.65 -13.09
N ASP A 62 -3.26 -3.54 -12.12
CA ASP A 62 -3.18 -3.18 -10.72
C ASP A 62 -1.98 -2.26 -10.45
N LEU A 63 -0.83 -2.55 -11.06
CA LEU A 63 0.36 -1.69 -10.98
C LEU A 63 0.07 -0.28 -11.51
N VAL A 64 -0.50 -0.18 -12.70
CA VAL A 64 -0.81 1.12 -13.31
C VAL A 64 -1.82 1.91 -12.46
N ASN A 65 -2.88 1.26 -11.99
CA ASN A 65 -3.91 1.92 -11.20
C ASN A 65 -3.44 2.32 -9.80
N THR A 66 -2.53 1.55 -9.20
CA THR A 66 -2.04 1.83 -7.84
C THR A 66 -0.89 2.84 -7.82
N PHE A 67 0.01 2.80 -8.82
CA PHE A 67 1.27 3.56 -8.76
C PHE A 67 1.39 4.70 -9.77
N PHE A 68 0.54 4.73 -10.80
CA PHE A 68 0.63 5.74 -11.85
C PHE A 68 -0.66 6.56 -12.02
N ASN A 69 -1.83 5.96 -11.84
CA ASN A 69 -3.11 6.63 -11.99
C ASN A 69 -3.59 7.18 -10.63
N PHE A 70 -3.11 8.35 -10.26
CA PHE A 70 -3.55 9.00 -9.04
C PHE A 70 -4.91 9.67 -9.22
N PRO A 71 -5.84 9.51 -8.26
CA PRO A 71 -7.11 10.20 -8.28
C PRO A 71 -6.89 11.71 -8.17
N LYS A 72 -7.67 12.47 -8.93
CA LYS A 72 -7.63 13.93 -8.99
C LYS A 72 -9.02 14.51 -8.72
N GLY A 73 -9.05 15.79 -8.36
CA GLY A 73 -10.30 16.52 -8.18
C GLY A 73 -10.54 16.97 -6.74
N LYS A 74 -11.60 17.77 -6.55
CA LYS A 74 -11.92 18.41 -5.27
C LYS A 74 -12.39 17.42 -4.18
N GLU A 75 -12.83 16.24 -4.58
CA GLU A 75 -13.30 15.18 -3.67
C GLU A 75 -12.16 14.36 -3.06
N VAL A 76 -10.93 14.59 -3.50
CA VAL A 76 -9.75 13.85 -3.03
C VAL A 76 -9.18 14.53 -1.79
N VAL A 77 -9.05 13.77 -0.72
CA VAL A 77 -8.36 14.23 0.49
C VAL A 77 -6.85 14.18 0.24
N ARG A 78 -6.17 15.29 0.51
CA ARG A 78 -4.73 15.44 0.29
C ARG A 78 -4.01 15.58 1.61
N VAL A 79 -2.93 14.84 1.80
CA VAL A 79 -2.11 14.90 3.01
C VAL A 79 -0.64 14.86 2.64
N GLN A 80 0.17 15.73 3.21
CA GLN A 80 1.61 15.64 3.19
C GLN A 80 2.12 14.88 4.41
N ILE A 81 3.07 13.98 4.21
CA ILE A 81 3.64 13.14 5.28
C ILE A 81 5.14 13.34 5.33
N MET A 82 5.68 13.63 6.49
CA MET A 82 7.11 13.67 6.73
C MET A 82 7.50 12.64 7.78
N GLY A 83 8.42 11.74 7.41
CA GLY A 83 9.13 10.87 8.34
C GLY A 83 10.30 11.61 8.98
N GLN A 84 10.48 11.44 10.27
CA GLN A 84 11.61 11.94 11.03
C GLN A 84 11.93 10.94 12.14
N GLN A 85 13.18 10.80 12.55
CA GLN A 85 13.57 9.94 13.67
C GLN A 85 12.98 10.45 15.00
N TRP A 86 12.00 9.83 15.63
CA TRP A 86 11.26 8.61 15.24
C TRP A 86 9.77 8.90 15.36
N LEU A 87 9.27 9.77 14.52
CA LEU A 87 7.88 10.21 14.49
C LEU A 87 7.42 10.45 13.04
N TRP A 88 6.09 10.55 12.88
CA TRP A 88 5.42 10.94 11.66
C TRP A 88 4.73 12.29 11.84
N LYS A 89 4.98 13.23 10.94
CA LYS A 89 4.22 14.49 10.84
C LYS A 89 3.25 14.39 9.67
N PHE A 90 2.02 14.83 9.89
CA PHE A 90 0.98 14.88 8.88
C PHE A 90 0.52 16.31 8.72
N ARG A 91 0.49 16.80 7.47
CA ARG A 91 0.02 18.13 7.13
C ARG A 91 -1.20 18.02 6.23
N TYR A 92 -2.23 18.77 6.59
CA TYR A 92 -3.45 18.95 5.79
C TYR A 92 -3.50 20.38 5.29
N PRO A 93 -4.01 20.63 4.07
CA PRO A 93 -4.28 21.98 3.63
C PRO A 93 -5.40 22.56 4.50
N GLY A 94 -5.25 23.81 4.87
CA GLY A 94 -6.25 24.49 5.67
C GLY A 94 -7.55 24.77 4.92
N ALA A 95 -8.25 25.81 5.33
CA ALA A 95 -9.53 26.21 4.72
C ALA A 95 -9.36 26.71 3.26
N ASP A 96 -8.20 27.26 2.93
CA ASP A 96 -7.87 27.71 1.57
C ASP A 96 -7.55 26.56 0.61
N ASN A 97 -7.39 25.32 1.15
CA ASN A 97 -7.05 24.11 0.41
C ASN A 97 -5.70 24.21 -0.36
N VAL A 98 -4.78 25.03 0.14
CA VAL A 98 -3.42 25.21 -0.37
C VAL A 98 -2.45 24.77 0.70
N PHE A 99 -1.39 24.05 0.33
CA PHE A 99 -0.36 23.64 1.28
C PHE A 99 0.71 24.72 1.43
N ASN A 100 1.34 24.72 2.60
CA ASN A 100 2.40 25.60 3.02
C ASN A 100 1.91 27.04 3.20
N THR A 101 0.76 27.16 3.84
CA THR A 101 0.10 28.41 4.24
C THR A 101 -0.10 28.46 5.75
N ASP A 102 -0.48 29.61 6.27
CA ASP A 102 -0.58 29.82 7.72
C ASP A 102 -1.72 29.05 8.38
N ASP A 103 -2.70 28.57 7.60
CA ASP A 103 -3.83 27.80 8.09
C ASP A 103 -3.66 26.29 7.96
N ASP A 104 -2.48 25.82 7.53
CA ASP A 104 -2.17 24.40 7.46
C ASP A 104 -2.29 23.73 8.84
N ILE A 105 -2.93 22.56 8.87
CA ILE A 105 -3.07 21.76 10.07
C ILE A 105 -1.94 20.74 10.11
N VAL A 106 -1.14 20.74 11.17
CA VAL A 106 -0.06 19.78 11.38
C VAL A 106 -0.36 18.92 12.60
N THR A 107 -0.30 17.59 12.43
CA THR A 107 -0.44 16.63 13.54
C THR A 107 0.80 15.74 13.62
N ILE A 108 1.09 15.26 14.83
CA ILE A 108 2.22 14.37 15.09
C ILE A 108 1.69 13.01 15.53
N ASN A 109 2.12 11.95 14.83
CA ASN A 109 1.72 10.57 15.08
C ASN A 109 0.19 10.32 15.13
N ASP A 110 -0.60 11.22 14.54
CA ASP A 110 -2.07 11.16 14.53
C ASP A 110 -2.59 11.56 13.14
N LEU A 111 -2.88 10.55 12.31
CA LEU A 111 -3.48 10.74 10.99
C LEU A 111 -4.98 10.55 11.08
N ARG A 112 -5.75 11.52 10.61
CA ARG A 112 -7.21 11.49 10.64
C ARG A 112 -7.79 11.64 9.25
N LEU A 113 -8.65 10.73 8.84
CA LEU A 113 -9.18 10.65 7.48
C LEU A 113 -10.68 10.32 7.48
N PRO A 114 -11.42 10.77 6.47
CA PRO A 114 -12.81 10.38 6.30
C PRO A 114 -12.94 9.01 5.62
N ILE A 115 -14.02 8.31 5.93
CA ILE A 115 -14.44 7.09 5.23
C ILE A 115 -14.90 7.40 3.80
N ASP A 116 -14.75 6.43 2.89
CA ASP A 116 -15.28 6.46 1.51
C ASP A 116 -14.79 7.64 0.66
N LYS A 117 -13.64 8.21 1.01
CA LYS A 117 -12.94 9.20 0.19
C LYS A 117 -11.61 8.65 -0.29
N LYS A 118 -11.24 9.00 -1.50
CA LYS A 118 -9.91 8.75 -2.02
C LYS A 118 -8.93 9.68 -1.34
N VAL A 119 -7.90 9.12 -0.77
CA VAL A 119 -6.84 9.85 -0.08
C VAL A 119 -5.57 9.74 -0.92
N VAL A 120 -4.99 10.87 -1.28
CA VAL A 120 -3.67 10.94 -1.90
C VAL A 120 -2.70 11.49 -0.88
N VAL A 121 -1.60 10.79 -0.67
CA VAL A 121 -0.53 11.25 0.20
C VAL A 121 0.74 11.48 -0.60
N GLN A 122 1.42 12.58 -0.29
CA GLN A 122 2.78 12.86 -0.72
C GLN A 122 3.70 12.78 0.49
N LEU A 123 4.78 12.04 0.37
CA LEU A 123 5.64 11.76 1.52
C LEU A 123 7.13 11.92 1.19
N THR A 124 7.86 12.38 2.19
CA THR A 124 9.31 12.50 2.18
C THR A 124 9.86 12.25 3.59
N SER A 125 11.16 12.32 3.75
CA SER A 125 11.83 12.24 5.04
C SER A 125 12.71 13.46 5.29
N LYS A 126 12.83 13.85 6.57
CA LYS A 126 13.73 14.93 7.01
C LYS A 126 15.18 14.45 7.19
N ASP A 127 15.39 13.16 7.47
CA ASP A 127 16.69 12.62 7.91
C ASP A 127 17.13 11.35 7.17
N VAL A 128 16.61 10.20 7.52
CA VAL A 128 16.95 8.89 6.93
C VAL A 128 15.77 8.31 6.17
N ILE A 129 15.95 7.19 5.51
CA ILE A 129 14.83 6.48 4.86
C ILE A 129 13.92 5.88 5.94
N HIS A 130 12.62 6.15 5.81
CA HIS A 130 11.53 5.49 6.54
C HIS A 130 10.60 4.84 5.53
N SER A 131 9.67 3.99 5.96
CA SER A 131 8.62 3.46 5.10
C SER A 131 7.27 3.60 5.79
N PHE A 132 6.41 4.42 5.24
CA PHE A 132 5.05 4.61 5.73
C PHE A 132 4.22 3.39 5.38
N TYR A 133 3.80 2.65 6.38
CA TYR A 133 3.09 1.38 6.22
C TYR A 133 1.73 1.41 6.91
N LEU A 134 0.70 1.05 6.15
CA LEU A 134 -0.67 0.85 6.59
C LEU A 134 -1.00 -0.65 6.57
N PRO A 135 -0.84 -1.38 7.68
CA PRO A 135 -1.05 -2.83 7.73
C PRO A 135 -2.43 -3.27 7.25
N ASN A 136 -3.47 -2.55 7.67
CA ASN A 136 -4.86 -2.88 7.35
C ASN A 136 -5.25 -2.61 5.88
N VAL A 137 -4.47 -1.82 5.17
CA VAL A 137 -4.66 -1.49 3.74
C VAL A 137 -3.69 -2.29 2.86
N HIS A 138 -2.73 -2.99 3.47
CA HIS A 138 -1.66 -3.73 2.78
C HIS A 138 -0.83 -2.87 1.82
N GLN A 139 -0.66 -1.59 2.16
CA GLN A 139 0.14 -0.67 1.36
C GLN A 139 1.27 -0.05 2.17
N LYS A 140 2.41 0.10 1.52
CA LYS A 140 3.53 0.84 2.06
C LYS A 140 4.21 1.69 0.99
N ARG A 141 4.84 2.77 1.40
CA ARG A 141 5.64 3.62 0.54
C ARG A 141 6.82 4.21 1.31
N ASP A 142 7.98 4.14 0.70
CA ASP A 142 9.19 4.68 1.31
C ASP A 142 9.17 6.21 1.28
N ALA A 143 9.52 6.78 2.42
CA ALA A 143 9.74 8.19 2.64
C ALA A 143 11.26 8.42 2.61
N MET A 144 11.77 9.02 1.52
CA MET A 144 13.19 9.20 1.27
C MET A 144 13.58 10.67 1.37
N PRO A 145 14.73 10.98 1.99
CA PRO A 145 15.25 12.36 2.00
C PRO A 145 15.45 12.88 0.58
N GLY A 146 15.00 14.12 0.35
CA GLY A 146 15.18 14.81 -0.94
C GLY A 146 14.34 14.27 -2.10
N ARG A 147 13.41 13.35 -1.84
CA ARG A 147 12.52 12.79 -2.86
C ARG A 147 11.08 12.78 -2.38
N LEU A 148 10.15 13.23 -3.23
CA LEU A 148 8.71 13.07 -3.00
C LEU A 148 8.24 11.73 -3.55
N SER A 149 7.69 10.91 -2.67
CA SER A 149 6.97 9.69 -3.01
C SER A 149 5.47 9.93 -2.92
N ARG A 150 4.68 9.18 -3.67
CA ARG A 150 3.21 9.29 -3.65
C ARG A 150 2.56 7.93 -3.50
N MET A 151 1.44 7.89 -2.80
CA MET A 151 0.52 6.75 -2.78
C MET A 151 -0.91 7.23 -2.61
N TRP A 152 -1.87 6.38 -2.95
CA TRP A 152 -3.27 6.66 -2.71
C TRP A 152 -3.98 5.41 -2.21
N PHE A 153 -5.04 5.62 -1.44
CA PHE A 153 -5.89 4.56 -0.90
C PHE A 153 -7.29 5.10 -0.59
N GLU A 154 -8.20 4.18 -0.29
CA GLU A 154 -9.55 4.49 0.12
C GLU A 154 -9.93 3.58 1.29
N LEU A 155 -10.48 4.15 2.37
CA LEU A 155 -10.83 3.44 3.58
C LEU A 155 -12.33 3.18 3.62
N LYS A 156 -12.73 1.93 3.89
CA LYS A 156 -14.12 1.46 3.83
C LYS A 156 -14.75 1.20 5.18
N LYS A 157 -14.03 1.38 6.27
CA LYS A 157 -14.53 1.17 7.63
C LYS A 157 -13.99 2.25 8.55
N THR A 158 -14.88 2.81 9.38
CA THR A 158 -14.48 3.69 10.48
C THR A 158 -13.75 2.91 11.56
N GLY A 159 -12.94 3.60 12.35
CA GLY A 159 -12.21 3.00 13.46
C GLY A 159 -10.79 3.51 13.59
N GLU A 160 -10.06 2.89 14.48
CA GLU A 160 -8.67 3.21 14.78
C GLU A 160 -7.75 2.11 14.24
N TYR A 161 -6.68 2.50 13.59
CA TYR A 161 -5.73 1.61 12.93
C TYR A 161 -4.30 2.05 13.24
N ASP A 162 -3.36 1.12 13.15
CA ASP A 162 -1.95 1.41 13.34
C ASP A 162 -1.29 1.84 12.02
N ILE A 163 -0.36 2.78 12.16
CA ILE A 163 0.65 3.13 11.17
C ILE A 163 2.00 2.69 11.74
N ALA A 164 2.82 2.04 10.94
CA ALA A 164 4.14 1.60 11.35
C ALA A 164 5.22 2.10 10.38
N CYS A 165 6.45 2.20 10.87
CA CYS A 165 7.62 2.32 10.02
C CYS A 165 8.05 0.92 9.56
N ALA A 166 8.17 0.70 8.25
CA ALA A 166 8.55 -0.57 7.65
C ALA A 166 9.94 -0.55 6.98
N GLU A 167 10.80 0.43 7.32
CA GLU A 167 12.20 0.51 6.90
C GLU A 167 13.08 0.85 8.08
N MET A 168 14.21 0.17 8.24
CA MET A 168 15.14 0.38 9.35
C MET A 168 15.67 1.81 9.35
N CYS A 169 15.26 2.60 10.32
CA CYS A 169 15.54 4.03 10.42
C CYS A 169 16.34 4.42 11.68
N GLY A 170 16.95 3.47 12.35
CA GLY A 170 17.79 3.70 13.53
C GLY A 170 17.29 3.00 14.79
N THR A 171 17.82 3.40 15.93
CA THR A 171 17.70 2.68 17.23
C THR A 171 16.24 2.52 17.68
N HIS A 172 15.40 3.53 17.47
CA HIS A 172 13.99 3.50 17.90
C HIS A 172 13.03 3.15 16.74
N HIS A 173 13.52 2.53 15.67
CA HIS A 173 12.68 2.07 14.57
C HIS A 173 11.47 1.25 15.04
N TYR A 174 11.64 0.37 16.00
CA TYR A 174 10.61 -0.54 16.51
C TYR A 174 9.43 0.17 17.22
N ILE A 175 9.62 1.40 17.70
CA ILE A 175 8.58 2.20 18.35
C ILE A 175 8.03 3.33 17.48
N MET A 176 8.57 3.51 16.27
CA MET A 176 8.10 4.54 15.34
C MET A 176 6.74 4.14 14.76
N LYS A 177 5.71 4.55 15.46
CA LYS A 177 4.30 4.28 15.16
C LYS A 177 3.52 5.58 15.10
N ALA A 178 2.37 5.53 14.41
CA ALA A 178 1.35 6.55 14.46
C ALA A 178 -0.03 5.88 14.48
N LYS A 179 -1.04 6.66 14.81
CA LYS A 179 -2.44 6.25 14.80
C LYS A 179 -3.12 6.79 13.55
N LEU A 180 -3.93 5.97 12.93
CA LEU A 180 -4.88 6.38 11.90
C LEU A 180 -6.28 6.27 12.47
N THR A 181 -7.01 7.38 12.54
CA THR A 181 -8.42 7.40 12.90
C THR A 181 -9.27 7.68 11.66
N VAL A 182 -10.18 6.77 11.36
CA VAL A 182 -11.11 6.91 10.23
C VAL A 182 -12.47 7.32 10.75
N TYR A 183 -12.88 8.52 10.38
CA TYR A 183 -14.13 9.14 10.79
C TYR A 183 -15.24 8.97 9.74
N THR A 184 -16.48 9.14 10.17
CA THR A 184 -17.58 9.48 9.26
C THR A 184 -17.33 10.85 8.62
N GLN A 185 -18.04 11.18 7.55
CA GLN A 185 -17.88 12.48 6.86
C GLN A 185 -18.15 13.66 7.81
N ASP A 186 -19.20 13.54 8.65
CA ASP A 186 -19.60 14.59 9.58
C ASP A 186 -18.58 14.78 10.70
N GLU A 187 -18.11 13.69 11.32
CA GLU A 187 -17.07 13.73 12.35
C GLU A 187 -15.76 14.30 11.82
N TYR A 188 -15.39 13.94 10.59
CA TYR A 188 -14.18 14.48 9.94
C TYR A 188 -14.29 15.98 9.70
N SER A 189 -15.44 16.46 9.21
CA SER A 189 -15.69 17.87 8.94
C SER A 189 -15.63 18.69 10.23
N GLU A 190 -16.21 18.16 11.31
CA GLU A 190 -16.18 18.79 12.64
C GLU A 190 -14.74 18.84 13.19
N TRP A 191 -14.00 17.73 13.09
CA TRP A 191 -12.59 17.70 13.48
C TRP A 191 -11.77 18.71 12.69
N LEU A 192 -11.92 18.74 11.35
CA LEU A 192 -11.17 19.63 10.47
C LEU A 192 -11.40 21.10 10.83
N SER A 193 -12.66 21.47 11.09
CA SER A 193 -13.02 22.83 11.51
C SER A 193 -12.38 23.21 12.87
N ARG A 194 -12.41 22.32 13.85
CA ARG A 194 -11.76 22.56 15.15
C ARG A 194 -10.23 22.67 15.00
N ALA A 195 -9.63 21.76 14.24
CA ALA A 195 -8.19 21.75 14.01
C ALA A 195 -7.70 23.01 13.28
N ASN A 196 -8.47 23.49 12.30
CA ASN A 196 -8.17 24.72 11.59
C ASN A 196 -8.19 25.94 12.51
N ASN A 197 -9.19 26.04 13.39
CA ASN A 197 -9.26 27.13 14.37
C ASN A 197 -8.07 27.12 15.35
N ILE A 198 -7.61 25.93 15.76
CA ILE A 198 -6.42 25.80 16.59
C ILE A 198 -5.17 26.19 15.81
N ALA A 199 -5.01 25.73 14.58
CA ALA A 199 -3.86 26.04 13.75
C ALA A 199 -3.70 27.55 13.52
N LEU A 200 -4.80 28.28 13.29
CA LEU A 200 -4.80 29.73 13.16
C LEU A 200 -4.49 30.45 14.49
N ALA A 201 -4.95 29.93 15.63
CA ALA A 201 -4.73 30.53 16.94
C ALA A 201 -3.29 30.34 17.45
N GLU A 202 -2.68 29.20 17.11
CA GLU A 202 -1.31 28.81 17.53
C GLU A 202 -0.26 29.17 16.47
N ASN A 203 -0.59 30.01 15.49
CA ASN A 203 0.32 30.40 14.44
C ASN A 203 1.52 31.16 15.01
N ASP A 204 2.67 30.51 15.09
CA ASP A 204 3.94 31.13 15.44
C ASP A 204 4.81 31.25 14.17
N PRO A 205 5.01 32.48 13.64
CA PRO A 205 5.85 32.70 12.46
C PRO A 205 7.32 32.32 12.68
N GLU A 206 7.77 32.20 13.94
CA GLU A 206 9.17 31.86 14.29
C GLU A 206 9.39 30.34 14.41
N ASP A 207 8.31 29.52 14.44
CA ASP A 207 8.42 28.06 14.46
C ASP A 207 8.83 27.52 13.09
N LEU A 208 10.12 27.36 12.88
CA LEU A 208 10.68 26.79 11.66
C LEU A 208 10.23 25.35 11.37
N ASP A 209 9.85 24.60 12.40
CA ASP A 209 9.36 23.24 12.24
C ASP A 209 7.94 23.16 11.66
N ARG A 210 7.26 24.29 11.60
CA ARG A 210 5.96 24.46 10.95
C ARG A 210 6.07 24.55 9.44
N TYR A 211 7.11 25.15 8.92
CA TYR A 211 7.30 25.43 7.48
C TYR A 211 8.05 24.32 6.73
N TRP A 212 7.76 23.06 7.04
CA TRP A 212 8.39 21.92 6.37
C TRP A 212 7.70 21.47 5.08
N GLY A 213 6.53 22.01 4.76
CA GLY A 213 5.74 21.65 3.59
C GLY A 213 6.39 21.99 2.24
N TRP A 214 5.79 21.49 1.20
CA TRP A 214 6.15 21.74 -0.19
C TRP A 214 4.91 22.01 -1.03
N LYS A 215 5.09 22.51 -2.23
CA LYS A 215 3.99 22.68 -3.17
C LYS A 215 3.43 21.32 -3.57
N TRP A 216 2.10 21.23 -3.61
CA TRP A 216 1.44 20.01 -4.06
C TRP A 216 1.71 19.76 -5.56
N GLU A 217 2.24 18.58 -5.90
CA GLU A 217 2.42 18.15 -7.28
C GLU A 217 1.23 17.27 -7.72
N GLU A 218 0.59 17.63 -8.83
CA GLU A 218 -0.55 16.89 -9.40
C GLU A 218 -0.14 15.69 -10.27
#